data_136227aaae3e7ed6e808a247c2e05323
#
_entry.id   136227aaae3e7ed6e808a247c2e05323
#
_cell.length_a   1.000
_cell.length_b   1.000
_cell.length_c   1.000
_cell.angle_alpha   90.00
_cell.angle_beta   90.00
_cell.angle_gamma   90.00
#
_symmetry.space_group_name_H-M   'P 1'
#
loop_
_entity.id
_entity.type
_entity.pdbx_description
1 polymer ?
#
loop_
_entity_poly.entity_id
_entity_poly.type
_entity_poly.pdbx_seq_one_letter_code
_entity_poly.pdbx_strand_id
1 'polypeptide(L)'
;MSAALEIGDRNINPIPRRYIIMSHEDIKAAFADAVSHVVSNISQYTASPGRDFTRSRKMGADRLISFLVSCGSSGTRIELLDFFGLQAGSPSASAFNQQRAKLRPEALEAVFHRFNSALQADAGPGFRFLAADGSTFTFFSRPSFASPEYFVSEGHSAKGFYSMHLNALYDLQKHTYPAALIQPVHYKDEFRAFCDMVDRLHTPPGTRDVFIGDRGYCSYNNMAHVMEKGQYFLFRTKDIHSKGLVGNFDFPDSDSFDITVNVTLVRSHKKSIPVKEGFYRRYVDADASFDYISYGSLDTYDLSLRIVRFPISDGSFECLVTNLPPDEFPPEHIKLLYSARWAIEGSFRKLKYTIGLSNFHAYKPEYIKQEIWAKLIAYNMTEALVNLTVIKHGQTKHVYKVNFSMAAHICRAFLRLATEEDPIDVMSLLRKELIPIRKERQYPRLQTAHFRKPRYFIYRAA
;
A
#
# COMPACT_ATOMS: atom_id res chain seq x y z
N MET A 1 -16.87 -4.83 28.38
CA MET A 1 -17.49 -3.64 27.76
C MET A 1 -17.20 -3.76 26.27
N SER A 2 -18.23 -4.10 25.50
CA SER A 2 -18.16 -4.24 24.04
C SER A 2 -17.85 -2.87 23.44
N ALA A 3 -16.65 -2.71 22.83
CA ALA A 3 -16.37 -1.58 21.97
C ALA A 3 -17.19 -1.81 20.68
N ALA A 4 -18.45 -1.39 20.70
CA ALA A 4 -19.26 -1.34 19.50
C ALA A 4 -18.49 -0.52 18.45
N LEU A 5 -18.25 -1.10 17.29
CA LEU A 5 -17.81 -0.37 16.10
C LEU A 5 -18.82 0.77 15.88
N GLU A 6 -18.48 1.99 16.29
CA GLU A 6 -19.22 3.16 15.83
C GLU A 6 -19.08 3.20 14.30
N ILE A 7 -20.13 2.75 13.65
CA ILE A 7 -20.24 2.77 12.19
C ILE A 7 -20.29 4.24 11.80
N GLY A 8 -19.16 4.76 11.30
CA GLY A 8 -19.09 6.08 10.69
C GLY A 8 -20.17 6.22 9.61
N ASP A 9 -20.55 7.45 9.27
CA ASP A 9 -21.62 7.76 8.31
C ASP A 9 -21.53 6.82 7.09
N ARG A 10 -22.50 5.89 7.00
CA ARG A 10 -22.53 4.72 6.06
C ARG A 10 -22.32 5.07 4.59
N ASN A 11 -22.38 6.36 4.26
CA ASN A 11 -22.28 6.87 2.90
C ASN A 11 -20.90 7.49 2.53
N ILE A 12 -19.95 7.62 3.47
CA ILE A 12 -18.69 8.32 3.22
C ILE A 12 -17.48 7.43 3.50
N ASN A 13 -17.46 6.75 4.61
CA ASN A 13 -16.44 5.75 4.96
C ASN A 13 -17.03 4.80 6.01
N PRO A 14 -17.25 3.51 5.69
CA PRO A 14 -17.81 2.54 6.62
C PRO A 14 -16.88 2.22 7.81
N ILE A 15 -15.62 2.63 7.73
CA ILE A 15 -14.62 2.41 8.76
C ILE A 15 -14.27 3.75 9.40
N PRO A 16 -14.44 3.91 10.72
CA PRO A 16 -14.08 5.13 11.41
C PRO A 16 -12.57 5.41 11.29
N ARG A 17 -12.20 6.67 11.08
CA ARG A 17 -10.79 7.07 11.09
C ARG A 17 -10.19 6.88 12.45
N ARG A 18 -8.97 6.34 12.52
CA ARG A 18 -8.11 6.44 13.68
C ARG A 18 -7.21 7.66 13.53
N TYR A 19 -7.27 8.53 14.52
CA TYR A 19 -6.42 9.72 14.54
C TYR A 19 -4.99 9.33 14.95
N ILE A 20 -4.01 9.99 14.35
CA ILE A 20 -2.62 9.93 14.78
C ILE A 20 -2.49 10.91 15.96
N ILE A 21 -2.05 10.41 17.12
CA ILE A 21 -1.86 11.23 18.34
C ILE A 21 -0.43 11.81 18.31
N MET A 22 -0.13 12.61 17.32
CA MET A 22 1.16 13.30 17.16
C MET A 22 0.88 14.71 16.67
N SER A 23 1.71 15.69 17.03
CA SER A 23 1.64 17.01 16.41
C SER A 23 2.25 16.98 15.00
N HIS A 24 2.11 18.04 14.24
CA HIS A 24 2.76 18.14 12.92
C HIS A 24 4.28 18.25 13.06
N GLU A 25 4.77 18.85 14.17
CA GLU A 25 6.19 18.88 14.51
C GLU A 25 6.72 17.48 14.84
N ASP A 26 5.95 16.68 15.60
CA ASP A 26 6.33 15.28 15.89
C ASP A 26 6.42 14.43 14.64
N ILE A 27 5.52 14.61 13.67
CA ILE A 27 5.57 13.94 12.38
C ILE A 27 6.85 14.32 11.62
N LYS A 28 7.22 15.61 11.61
CA LYS A 28 8.47 16.08 11.00
C LYS A 28 9.70 15.53 11.74
N ALA A 29 9.68 15.53 13.06
CA ALA A 29 10.74 14.98 13.90
C ALA A 29 10.91 13.46 13.68
N ALA A 30 9.81 12.70 13.57
CA ALA A 30 9.85 11.27 13.26
C ALA A 30 10.47 10.97 11.88
N PHE A 31 10.19 11.81 10.88
CA PHE A 31 10.86 11.71 9.60
C PHE A 31 12.36 12.06 9.70
N ALA A 32 12.70 13.13 10.39
CA ALA A 32 14.10 13.53 10.62
C ALA A 32 14.90 12.46 11.37
N ASP A 33 14.29 11.82 12.39
CA ASP A 33 14.87 10.68 13.10
C ASP A 33 15.11 9.48 12.17
N ALA A 34 14.14 9.15 11.31
CA ALA A 34 14.28 8.06 10.34
C ALA A 34 15.45 8.32 9.37
N VAL A 35 15.59 9.55 8.88
CA VAL A 35 16.70 9.96 8.03
C VAL A 35 18.03 9.89 8.80
N SER A 36 18.08 10.44 10.00
CA SER A 36 19.29 10.45 10.85
C SER A 36 19.77 9.04 11.17
N HIS A 37 18.85 8.10 11.44
CA HIS A 37 19.20 6.71 11.67
C HIS A 37 19.87 6.07 10.45
N VAL A 38 19.34 6.28 9.24
CA VAL A 38 19.94 5.78 8.00
C VAL A 38 21.30 6.43 7.73
N VAL A 39 21.42 7.74 7.96
CA VAL A 39 22.67 8.48 7.79
C VAL A 39 23.75 8.01 8.75
N SER A 40 23.40 7.73 10.01
CA SER A 40 24.35 7.20 11.01
C SER A 40 24.87 5.80 10.63
N ASN A 41 24.11 5.06 9.83
CA ASN A 41 24.46 3.73 9.32
C ASN A 41 24.72 3.74 7.80
N ILE A 42 25.13 4.88 7.24
CA ILE A 42 25.13 5.11 5.78
C ILE A 42 25.95 4.10 4.98
N SER A 43 27.01 3.54 5.56
CA SER A 43 27.84 2.52 4.90
C SER A 43 27.07 1.27 4.50
N GLN A 44 25.97 0.94 5.17
CA GLN A 44 25.10 -0.20 4.83
C GLN A 44 24.24 0.09 3.59
N TYR A 45 24.05 1.37 3.25
CA TYR A 45 23.12 1.85 2.23
C TYR A 45 23.82 2.50 1.03
N THR A 46 25.12 2.33 0.89
CA THR A 46 25.92 2.96 -0.18
C THR A 46 26.49 1.93 -1.16
N ALA A 47 26.75 2.39 -2.37
CA ALA A 47 27.39 1.59 -3.41
C ALA A 47 28.85 1.22 -3.06
N SER A 48 29.57 2.11 -2.36
CA SER A 48 30.96 1.90 -1.91
C SER A 48 31.06 2.21 -0.40
N PRO A 49 30.82 1.21 0.47
CA PRO A 49 30.92 1.37 1.92
C PRO A 49 32.27 1.95 2.34
N GLY A 50 32.25 2.89 3.30
CA GLY A 50 33.46 3.54 3.81
C GLY A 50 34.10 4.58 2.87
N ARG A 51 33.61 4.76 1.66
CA ARG A 51 34.09 5.76 0.69
C ARG A 51 33.02 6.80 0.33
N ASP A 52 31.77 6.39 0.23
CA ASP A 52 30.67 7.26 -0.12
C ASP A 52 30.19 8.07 1.10
N PHE A 53 29.82 9.33 0.86
CA PHE A 53 29.32 10.28 1.87
C PHE A 53 30.27 10.56 3.05
N THR A 54 31.55 10.24 2.92
CA THR A 54 32.60 10.50 3.97
C THR A 54 33.02 11.96 4.05
N ARG A 55 32.78 12.76 3.00
CA ARG A 55 33.16 14.18 2.95
C ARG A 55 31.92 15.05 3.09
N SER A 56 32.02 16.12 3.89
CA SER A 56 30.97 17.14 3.96
C SER A 56 30.78 17.81 2.59
N ARG A 57 29.58 17.77 2.05
CA ARG A 57 29.22 18.39 0.78
C ARG A 57 27.82 19.04 0.92
N LYS A 58 27.49 20.00 0.03
CA LYS A 58 26.16 20.64 -0.01
C LYS A 58 25.03 19.63 -0.16
N MET A 59 25.28 18.51 -0.85
CA MET A 59 24.36 17.39 -1.01
C MET A 59 24.93 16.17 -0.24
N GLY A 60 24.79 16.15 1.08
CA GLY A 60 25.02 14.99 1.94
C GLY A 60 23.91 13.94 1.78
N ALA A 61 24.05 12.81 2.46
CA ALA A 61 23.03 11.74 2.41
C ALA A 61 21.70 12.20 2.99
N ASP A 62 21.72 12.95 4.08
CA ASP A 62 20.56 13.57 4.73
C ASP A 62 19.75 14.47 3.80
N ARG A 63 20.44 15.42 3.16
CA ARG A 63 19.83 16.35 2.20
C ARG A 63 19.37 15.65 0.93
N LEU A 64 20.10 14.61 0.47
CA LEU A 64 19.73 13.83 -0.68
C LEU A 64 18.40 13.08 -0.44
N ILE A 65 18.25 12.41 0.70
CA ILE A 65 17.03 11.71 1.09
C ILE A 65 15.87 12.70 1.23
N SER A 66 16.07 13.78 1.98
CA SER A 66 15.06 14.83 2.18
C SER A 66 14.64 15.49 0.87
N PHE A 67 15.58 15.74 -0.04
CA PHE A 67 15.30 16.25 -1.37
C PHE A 67 14.42 15.28 -2.17
N LEU A 68 14.77 13.98 -2.24
CA LEU A 68 14.01 12.98 -2.97
C LEU A 68 12.55 12.88 -2.46
N VAL A 69 12.34 12.94 -1.15
CA VAL A 69 11.00 12.90 -0.54
C VAL A 69 10.20 14.17 -0.84
N SER A 70 10.85 15.35 -0.84
CA SER A 70 10.20 16.63 -1.09
C SER A 70 10.05 16.99 -2.58
N CYS A 71 10.59 16.19 -3.50
CA CYS A 71 10.46 16.43 -4.95
C CYS A 71 9.00 16.43 -5.41
N GLY A 72 8.65 17.41 -6.22
CA GLY A 72 7.37 17.50 -6.92
C GLY A 72 7.38 16.81 -8.30
N SER A 73 6.75 17.46 -9.26
CA SER A 73 6.66 17.00 -10.66
C SER A 73 7.40 17.91 -11.64
N SER A 74 8.16 18.90 -11.16
CA SER A 74 8.97 19.81 -11.97
C SER A 74 10.28 19.16 -12.43
N GLY A 75 10.98 19.79 -13.38
CA GLY A 75 12.30 19.32 -13.79
C GLY A 75 13.32 19.32 -12.62
N THR A 76 14.28 18.40 -12.64
CA THR A 76 15.26 18.23 -11.55
C THR A 76 15.94 19.54 -11.14
N ARG A 77 16.28 20.41 -12.09
CA ARG A 77 16.96 21.67 -11.78
C ARG A 77 16.05 22.65 -11.02
N ILE A 78 14.78 22.71 -11.37
CA ILE A 78 13.78 23.56 -10.70
C ILE A 78 13.60 23.06 -9.26
N GLU A 79 13.40 21.75 -9.08
CA GLU A 79 13.24 21.15 -7.75
C GLU A 79 14.46 21.37 -6.85
N LEU A 80 15.69 21.33 -7.42
CA LEU A 80 16.93 21.66 -6.67
C LEU A 80 16.99 23.14 -6.28
N LEU A 81 16.60 24.05 -7.16
CA LEU A 81 16.55 25.47 -6.82
C LEU A 81 15.56 25.75 -5.70
N ASP A 82 14.37 25.17 -5.78
CA ASP A 82 13.33 25.32 -4.77
C ASP A 82 13.78 24.74 -3.41
N PHE A 83 14.41 23.54 -3.42
CA PHE A 83 14.89 22.90 -2.20
C PHE A 83 16.01 23.70 -1.52
N PHE A 84 16.87 24.36 -2.26
CA PHE A 84 17.96 25.19 -1.75
C PHE A 84 17.61 26.68 -1.64
N GLY A 85 16.32 27.06 -1.66
CA GLY A 85 15.86 28.42 -1.44
C GLY A 85 16.28 29.40 -2.55
N LEU A 86 16.30 28.95 -3.82
CA LEU A 86 16.65 29.75 -5.01
C LEU A 86 18.07 30.36 -4.96
N GLN A 87 18.97 29.76 -4.20
CA GLN A 87 20.36 30.24 -4.06
C GLN A 87 21.18 29.94 -5.32
N ALA A 88 21.99 30.89 -5.78
CA ALA A 88 22.91 30.71 -6.91
C ALA A 88 23.91 29.54 -6.72
N GLY A 89 24.29 29.27 -5.47
CA GLY A 89 25.15 28.15 -5.12
C GLY A 89 24.47 26.80 -5.01
N SER A 90 23.22 26.64 -5.43
CA SER A 90 22.49 25.35 -5.43
C SER A 90 23.21 24.29 -6.28
N PRO A 91 23.24 23.01 -5.85
CA PRO A 91 23.86 21.95 -6.63
C PRO A 91 23.26 21.83 -8.03
N SER A 92 24.08 21.52 -9.02
CA SER A 92 23.59 21.23 -10.38
C SER A 92 22.91 19.84 -10.43
N ALA A 93 22.07 19.61 -11.47
CA ALA A 93 21.49 18.30 -11.70
C ALA A 93 22.56 17.19 -11.88
N SER A 94 23.72 17.52 -12.47
CA SER A 94 24.85 16.59 -12.57
C SER A 94 25.42 16.23 -11.18
N ALA A 95 25.67 17.24 -10.32
CA ALA A 95 26.16 17.02 -8.97
C ALA A 95 25.17 16.19 -8.13
N PHE A 96 23.88 16.46 -8.25
CA PHE A 96 22.82 15.64 -7.64
C PHE A 96 22.90 14.19 -8.11
N ASN A 97 22.91 13.94 -9.43
CA ASN A 97 22.96 12.58 -9.97
C ASN A 97 24.23 11.82 -9.55
N GLN A 98 25.38 12.50 -9.41
CA GLN A 98 26.61 11.90 -8.88
C GLN A 98 26.48 11.47 -7.41
N GLN A 99 25.81 12.27 -6.56
CA GLN A 99 25.56 11.89 -5.17
C GLN A 99 24.49 10.79 -5.10
N ARG A 100 23.43 10.91 -5.89
CA ARG A 100 22.36 9.92 -5.99
C ARG A 100 22.87 8.52 -6.35
N ALA A 101 23.84 8.45 -7.27
CA ALA A 101 24.46 7.18 -7.70
C ALA A 101 25.16 6.41 -6.57
N LYS A 102 25.49 7.08 -5.47
CA LYS A 102 26.12 6.48 -4.30
C LYS A 102 25.13 5.84 -3.34
N LEU A 103 23.88 6.30 -3.35
CA LEU A 103 22.84 5.84 -2.44
C LEU A 103 22.10 4.64 -3.04
N ARG A 104 21.97 3.56 -2.29
CA ARG A 104 21.17 2.40 -2.70
C ARG A 104 19.68 2.63 -2.38
N PRO A 105 18.73 2.02 -3.14
CA PRO A 105 17.29 2.14 -2.89
C PRO A 105 16.89 1.75 -1.47
N GLU A 106 17.57 0.79 -0.85
CA GLU A 106 17.32 0.28 0.49
C GLU A 106 17.46 1.37 1.57
N ALA A 107 18.16 2.47 1.29
CA ALA A 107 18.21 3.64 2.19
C ALA A 107 16.82 4.27 2.36
N LEU A 108 16.12 4.51 1.24
CA LEU A 108 14.77 5.08 1.25
C LEU A 108 13.74 4.08 1.80
N GLU A 109 13.91 2.79 1.53
CA GLU A 109 13.11 1.70 2.11
C GLU A 109 13.25 1.68 3.64
N ALA A 110 14.47 1.77 4.17
CA ALA A 110 14.70 1.82 5.60
C ALA A 110 14.08 3.07 6.26
N VAL A 111 14.19 4.24 5.60
CA VAL A 111 13.50 5.47 6.06
C VAL A 111 11.98 5.24 6.06
N PHE A 112 11.42 4.64 5.01
CA PHE A 112 9.98 4.35 4.93
C PHE A 112 9.51 3.49 6.10
N HIS A 113 10.18 2.38 6.37
CA HIS A 113 9.79 1.47 7.46
C HIS A 113 9.94 2.11 8.84
N ARG A 114 11.04 2.82 9.11
CA ARG A 114 11.24 3.49 10.40
C ARG A 114 10.23 4.62 10.63
N PHE A 115 9.98 5.45 9.62
CA PHE A 115 8.98 6.51 9.69
C PHE A 115 7.57 5.94 9.93
N ASN A 116 7.19 4.87 9.23
CA ASN A 116 5.92 4.20 9.44
C ASN A 116 5.78 3.59 10.84
N SER A 117 6.86 3.03 11.40
CA SER A 117 6.84 2.52 12.77
C SER A 117 6.52 3.63 13.78
N ALA A 118 7.06 4.83 13.58
CA ALA A 118 6.72 5.99 14.41
C ALA A 118 5.24 6.41 14.25
N LEU A 119 4.72 6.46 13.02
CA LEU A 119 3.31 6.78 12.77
C LEU A 119 2.33 5.75 13.33
N GLN A 120 2.79 4.54 13.60
CA GLN A 120 1.96 3.44 14.11
C GLN A 120 2.07 3.24 15.62
N ALA A 121 3.05 3.85 16.27
CA ALA A 121 3.32 3.67 17.71
C ALA A 121 2.08 3.92 18.60
N ASP A 122 1.21 4.83 18.17
CA ASP A 122 -0.02 5.20 18.90
C ASP A 122 -1.26 4.39 18.44
N ALA A 123 -1.08 3.26 17.78
CA ALA A 123 -2.20 2.37 17.47
C ALA A 123 -2.69 1.72 18.78
N GLY A 124 -3.72 2.31 19.39
CA GLY A 124 -4.37 1.75 20.56
C GLY A 124 -5.03 0.39 20.28
N PRO A 125 -5.56 -0.29 21.33
CA PRO A 125 -6.18 -1.60 21.18
C PRO A 125 -7.36 -1.58 20.18
N GLY A 126 -7.57 -2.69 19.49
CA GLY A 126 -8.68 -2.86 18.54
C GLY A 126 -8.22 -3.33 17.16
N PHE A 127 -9.14 -3.33 16.20
CA PHE A 127 -8.84 -3.78 14.83
C PHE A 127 -8.15 -2.71 14.00
N ARG A 128 -7.16 -3.14 13.19
CA ARG A 128 -6.56 -2.37 12.09
C ARG A 128 -6.91 -3.06 10.77
N PHE A 129 -7.50 -2.32 9.85
CA PHE A 129 -7.97 -2.87 8.58
C PHE A 129 -7.01 -2.50 7.44
N LEU A 130 -6.42 -3.51 6.82
CA LEU A 130 -5.34 -3.41 5.85
C LEU A 130 -5.79 -3.94 4.49
N ALA A 131 -6.09 -3.07 3.55
CA ALA A 131 -6.36 -3.48 2.18
C ALA A 131 -5.07 -3.85 1.46
N ALA A 132 -5.06 -4.98 0.76
CA ALA A 132 -3.97 -5.42 -0.10
C ALA A 132 -4.33 -5.20 -1.58
N ASP A 133 -3.43 -4.60 -2.34
CA ASP A 133 -3.57 -4.47 -3.80
C ASP A 133 -2.21 -4.16 -4.43
N GLY A 134 -2.13 -4.33 -5.75
CA GLY A 134 -0.95 -4.05 -6.53
C GLY A 134 -1.19 -3.03 -7.64
N SER A 135 -0.15 -2.31 -8.03
CA SER A 135 -0.23 -1.34 -9.11
C SER A 135 1.05 -1.30 -9.94
N THR A 136 0.88 -1.38 -11.26
CA THR A 136 2.00 -1.32 -12.20
C THR A 136 2.27 0.13 -12.62
N PHE A 137 3.57 0.47 -12.72
CA PHE A 137 4.06 1.76 -13.18
C PHE A 137 4.95 1.57 -14.39
N THR A 138 4.75 2.40 -15.41
CA THR A 138 5.64 2.47 -16.55
C THR A 138 6.65 3.58 -16.36
N PHE A 139 7.87 3.38 -16.79
CA PHE A 139 8.93 4.38 -16.74
C PHE A 139 9.76 4.36 -18.03
N PHE A 140 10.44 5.48 -18.29
CA PHE A 140 11.39 5.56 -19.38
C PHE A 140 12.69 4.89 -19.00
N SER A 141 13.19 4.05 -19.90
CA SER A 141 14.52 3.49 -19.80
C SER A 141 15.04 3.08 -21.19
N ARG A 142 16.22 2.50 -21.24
CA ARG A 142 16.85 1.92 -22.43
C ARG A 142 17.61 0.67 -22.02
N PRO A 143 17.92 -0.23 -22.97
CA PRO A 143 18.59 -1.51 -22.67
C PRO A 143 19.93 -1.37 -21.94
N SER A 144 20.65 -0.24 -22.13
CA SER A 144 21.88 0.06 -21.39
C SER A 144 21.69 0.44 -19.94
N PHE A 145 20.43 0.73 -19.49
CA PHE A 145 20.11 1.18 -18.13
C PHE A 145 19.23 0.21 -17.36
N ALA A 146 18.40 -0.57 -18.04
CA ALA A 146 17.48 -1.49 -17.42
C ALA A 146 17.59 -2.89 -18.05
N SER A 147 17.67 -3.90 -17.20
CA SER A 147 17.67 -5.30 -17.61
C SER A 147 16.32 -5.74 -18.20
N PRO A 148 16.30 -6.87 -18.97
CA PRO A 148 15.08 -7.38 -19.60
C PRO A 148 13.92 -7.65 -18.64
N GLU A 149 14.19 -7.90 -17.37
CA GLU A 149 13.16 -8.17 -16.34
C GLU A 149 12.16 -7.03 -16.14
N TYR A 150 12.51 -5.80 -16.53
CA TYR A 150 11.63 -4.63 -16.50
C TYR A 150 10.93 -4.35 -17.83
N PHE A 151 11.32 -5.03 -18.93
CA PHE A 151 10.86 -4.69 -20.28
C PHE A 151 9.62 -5.50 -20.66
N VAL A 152 8.55 -4.81 -21.08
CA VAL A 152 7.32 -5.41 -21.61
C VAL A 152 7.24 -5.12 -23.10
N SER A 153 7.24 -6.17 -23.93
CA SER A 153 7.05 -6.06 -25.38
C SER A 153 5.57 -5.82 -25.73
N GLU A 154 5.32 -5.11 -26.81
CA GLU A 154 3.97 -4.95 -27.37
C GLU A 154 3.74 -5.96 -28.51
N GLY A 155 3.15 -7.10 -28.15
CA GLY A 155 2.85 -8.18 -29.11
C GLY A 155 4.12 -8.75 -29.74
N HIS A 156 4.15 -8.89 -31.07
CA HIS A 156 5.31 -9.37 -31.85
C HIS A 156 6.29 -8.24 -32.26
N SER A 157 6.10 -7.03 -31.76
CA SER A 157 6.92 -5.87 -32.08
C SER A 157 8.12 -5.77 -31.14
N ALA A 158 9.28 -5.34 -31.66
CA ALA A 158 10.43 -4.97 -30.84
C ALA A 158 10.18 -3.68 -30.00
N LYS A 159 9.06 -3.01 -30.24
CA LYS A 159 8.62 -1.84 -29.44
C LYS A 159 8.04 -2.32 -28.12
N GLY A 160 8.34 -1.61 -27.05
CA GLY A 160 7.86 -1.93 -25.71
C GLY A 160 8.12 -0.78 -24.73
N PHE A 161 7.95 -1.07 -23.46
CA PHE A 161 8.14 -0.10 -22.39
C PHE A 161 8.69 -0.82 -21.14
N TYR A 162 9.30 -0.06 -20.24
CA TYR A 162 9.80 -0.58 -18.97
C TYR A 162 8.77 -0.40 -17.88
N SER A 163 8.68 -1.37 -16.96
CA SER A 163 7.65 -1.37 -15.94
C SER A 163 8.13 -2.03 -14.65
N MET A 164 7.58 -1.53 -13.52
CA MET A 164 7.70 -2.11 -12.18
C MET A 164 6.32 -2.32 -11.59
N HIS A 165 6.21 -3.28 -10.69
CA HIS A 165 5.01 -3.55 -9.93
C HIS A 165 5.23 -3.21 -8.45
N LEU A 166 4.31 -2.45 -7.89
CA LEU A 166 4.25 -2.11 -6.47
C LEU A 166 3.10 -2.89 -5.84
N ASN A 167 3.42 -3.76 -4.90
CA ASN A 167 2.46 -4.36 -3.98
C ASN A 167 2.43 -3.51 -2.71
N ALA A 168 1.25 -3.31 -2.13
CA ALA A 168 1.12 -2.51 -0.93
C ALA A 168 0.00 -3.00 -0.01
N LEU A 169 0.22 -2.81 1.28
CA LEU A 169 -0.84 -2.80 2.29
C LEU A 169 -1.24 -1.35 2.56
N TYR A 170 -2.53 -1.10 2.70
CA TYR A 170 -3.09 0.22 2.92
C TYR A 170 -4.00 0.22 4.13
N ASP A 171 -3.66 1.01 5.14
CA ASP A 171 -4.47 1.18 6.34
C ASP A 171 -5.72 2.02 6.02
N LEU A 172 -6.88 1.38 6.11
CA LEU A 172 -8.18 2.00 5.80
C LEU A 172 -8.63 3.03 6.83
N GLN A 173 -8.01 3.07 8.01
CA GLN A 173 -8.34 4.00 9.08
C GLN A 173 -7.41 5.22 9.09
N LYS A 174 -6.11 5.00 8.94
CA LYS A 174 -5.09 6.06 8.91
C LYS A 174 -4.83 6.60 7.49
N HIS A 175 -5.29 5.89 6.47
CA HIS A 175 -5.07 6.20 5.05
C HIS A 175 -3.59 6.22 4.64
N THR A 176 -2.75 5.43 5.26
CA THR A 176 -1.31 5.33 4.99
C THR A 176 -0.94 3.95 4.45
N TYR A 177 0.23 3.84 3.86
CA TYR A 177 0.83 2.57 3.44
C TYR A 177 1.78 2.06 4.53
N PRO A 178 1.40 1.09 5.39
CA PRO A 178 2.30 0.53 6.41
C PRO A 178 3.37 -0.40 5.83
N ALA A 179 3.09 -1.05 4.71
CA ALA A 179 4.02 -1.93 4.02
C ALA A 179 3.89 -1.82 2.51
N ALA A 180 4.99 -2.03 1.81
CA ALA A 180 5.06 -2.09 0.36
C ALA A 180 6.22 -2.97 -0.10
N LEU A 181 6.13 -3.50 -1.34
CA LEU A 181 7.16 -4.29 -1.98
C LEU A 181 7.19 -3.98 -3.48
N ILE A 182 8.40 -3.70 -4.01
CA ILE A 182 8.60 -3.32 -5.41
C ILE A 182 9.25 -4.48 -6.16
N GLN A 183 8.63 -4.90 -7.26
CA GLN A 183 9.11 -6.01 -8.10
C GLN A 183 9.33 -5.57 -9.55
N PRO A 184 10.32 -6.12 -10.26
CA PRO A 184 10.35 -6.08 -11.72
C PRO A 184 9.08 -6.71 -12.28
N VAL A 185 8.59 -6.22 -13.42
CA VAL A 185 7.31 -6.67 -13.98
C VAL A 185 7.29 -8.17 -14.34
N HIS A 186 8.43 -8.72 -14.77
CA HIS A 186 8.53 -10.16 -15.09
C HIS A 186 8.64 -11.06 -13.87
N TYR A 187 9.01 -10.52 -12.71
CA TYR A 187 9.06 -11.25 -11.44
C TYR A 187 7.92 -10.83 -10.52
N LYS A 188 6.84 -10.30 -11.12
CA LYS A 188 5.62 -9.96 -10.38
C LYS A 188 5.01 -11.24 -9.80
N ASP A 189 4.97 -11.31 -8.48
CA ASP A 189 4.29 -12.34 -7.71
C ASP A 189 3.54 -11.66 -6.56
N GLU A 190 2.24 -11.42 -6.76
CA GLU A 190 1.38 -10.75 -5.77
C GLU A 190 1.11 -11.64 -4.56
N PHE A 191 1.06 -12.98 -4.74
CA PHE A 191 0.85 -13.91 -3.64
C PHE A 191 2.05 -13.92 -2.69
N ARG A 192 3.26 -14.10 -3.26
CA ARG A 192 4.48 -14.10 -2.44
C ARG A 192 4.72 -12.74 -1.80
N ALA A 193 4.50 -11.65 -2.54
CA ALA A 193 4.64 -10.29 -2.01
C ALA A 193 3.67 -10.04 -0.84
N PHE A 194 2.46 -10.58 -0.90
CA PHE A 194 1.49 -10.49 0.19
C PHE A 194 2.01 -11.21 1.44
N CYS A 195 2.45 -12.48 1.32
CA CYS A 195 3.02 -13.23 2.42
C CYS A 195 4.22 -12.49 3.04
N ASP A 196 5.17 -12.03 2.21
CA ASP A 196 6.34 -11.29 2.67
C ASP A 196 5.96 -10.00 3.43
N MET A 197 4.94 -9.28 2.97
CA MET A 197 4.44 -8.07 3.66
C MET A 197 3.72 -8.42 4.97
N VAL A 198 2.90 -9.47 4.99
CA VAL A 198 2.23 -9.96 6.21
C VAL A 198 3.26 -10.35 7.25
N ASP A 199 4.24 -11.19 6.89
CA ASP A 199 5.24 -11.73 7.82
C ASP A 199 6.11 -10.64 8.45
N ARG A 200 6.53 -9.64 7.64
CA ARG A 200 7.39 -8.53 8.09
C ARG A 200 6.65 -7.40 8.80
N LEU A 201 5.33 -7.29 8.60
CA LEU A 201 4.56 -6.21 9.19
C LEU A 201 4.56 -6.31 10.72
N HIS A 202 4.99 -5.25 11.39
CA HIS A 202 4.85 -5.15 12.83
C HIS A 202 3.39 -4.86 13.22
N THR A 203 2.83 -5.72 14.08
CA THR A 203 1.51 -5.51 14.68
C THR A 203 1.70 -4.93 16.08
N PRO A 204 1.26 -3.70 16.36
CA PRO A 204 1.38 -3.10 17.68
C PRO A 204 0.65 -3.92 18.76
N PRO A 205 1.13 -3.93 20.02
CA PRO A 205 0.48 -4.63 21.12
C PRO A 205 -0.99 -4.24 21.27
N GLY A 206 -1.86 -5.25 21.45
CA GLY A 206 -3.32 -5.03 21.55
C GLY A 206 -4.04 -4.75 20.23
N THR A 207 -3.32 -4.62 19.13
CA THR A 207 -3.90 -4.47 17.78
C THR A 207 -4.19 -5.84 17.17
N ARG A 208 -5.32 -5.95 16.48
CA ARG A 208 -5.74 -7.12 15.68
C ARG A 208 -5.79 -6.70 14.22
N ASP A 209 -4.90 -7.24 13.38
CA ASP A 209 -4.85 -6.91 11.96
C ASP A 209 -5.87 -7.72 11.17
N VAL A 210 -6.58 -7.05 10.26
CA VAL A 210 -7.48 -7.68 9.29
C VAL A 210 -6.99 -7.37 7.89
N PHE A 211 -6.46 -8.37 7.19
CA PHE A 211 -5.97 -8.23 5.81
C PHE A 211 -7.10 -8.47 4.83
N ILE A 212 -7.37 -7.46 3.99
CA ILE A 212 -8.50 -7.46 3.07
C ILE A 212 -7.98 -7.46 1.64
N GLY A 213 -8.31 -8.49 0.86
CA GLY A 213 -7.84 -8.65 -0.51
C GLY A 213 -8.96 -8.99 -1.49
N ASP A 214 -8.70 -8.69 -2.76
CA ASP A 214 -9.60 -9.14 -3.82
C ASP A 214 -9.42 -10.64 -4.12
N ARG A 215 -10.05 -11.11 -5.20
CA ARG A 215 -9.97 -12.52 -5.61
C ARG A 215 -8.55 -12.99 -5.90
N GLY A 216 -7.67 -12.09 -6.31
CA GLY A 216 -6.27 -12.37 -6.57
C GLY A 216 -5.49 -12.79 -5.32
N TYR A 217 -5.94 -12.44 -4.12
CA TYR A 217 -5.30 -12.79 -2.85
C TYR A 217 -5.89 -14.03 -2.16
N CYS A 218 -6.99 -14.59 -2.68
CA CYS A 218 -7.69 -15.70 -2.07
C CYS A 218 -6.96 -17.03 -2.35
N SER A 219 -6.00 -17.38 -1.51
CA SER A 219 -5.28 -18.65 -1.53
C SER A 219 -5.11 -19.22 -0.14
N TYR A 220 -4.99 -20.55 -0.03
CA TYR A 220 -4.73 -21.21 1.26
C TYR A 220 -3.43 -20.74 1.90
N ASN A 221 -2.37 -20.50 1.09
CA ASN A 221 -1.10 -20.01 1.60
C ASN A 221 -1.22 -18.63 2.24
N ASN A 222 -1.89 -17.68 1.57
CA ASN A 222 -2.09 -16.34 2.12
C ASN A 222 -2.91 -16.37 3.42
N MET A 223 -3.95 -17.23 3.48
CA MET A 223 -4.74 -17.42 4.69
C MET A 223 -3.89 -17.99 5.83
N ALA A 224 -3.07 -19.01 5.53
CA ALA A 224 -2.19 -19.63 6.51
C ALA A 224 -1.18 -18.64 7.09
N HIS A 225 -0.49 -17.83 6.26
CA HIS A 225 0.44 -16.80 6.76
C HIS A 225 -0.23 -15.81 7.71
N VAL A 226 -1.46 -15.39 7.41
CA VAL A 226 -2.21 -14.49 8.29
C VAL A 226 -2.59 -15.19 9.60
N MET A 227 -3.04 -16.45 9.54
CA MET A 227 -3.47 -17.22 10.73
C MET A 227 -2.29 -17.59 11.62
N GLU A 228 -1.15 -17.99 11.06
CA GLU A 228 0.07 -18.28 11.83
C GLU A 228 0.59 -17.05 12.58
N LYS A 229 0.33 -15.87 12.05
CA LYS A 229 0.59 -14.60 12.75
C LYS A 229 -0.45 -14.26 13.82
N GLY A 230 -1.48 -15.10 14.02
CA GLY A 230 -2.58 -14.85 14.94
C GLY A 230 -3.50 -13.69 14.51
N GLN A 231 -3.59 -13.41 13.22
CA GLN A 231 -4.33 -12.29 12.66
C GLN A 231 -5.53 -12.75 11.83
N TYR A 232 -6.24 -11.80 11.22
CA TYR A 232 -7.49 -12.03 10.50
C TYR A 232 -7.36 -11.67 9.03
N PHE A 233 -8.13 -12.38 8.19
CA PHE A 233 -8.24 -12.07 6.76
C PHE A 233 -9.70 -11.94 6.33
N LEU A 234 -9.92 -11.23 5.22
CA LEU A 234 -11.19 -11.11 4.52
C LEU A 234 -10.91 -11.04 3.01
N PHE A 235 -11.11 -12.16 2.32
CA PHE A 235 -10.81 -12.27 0.89
C PHE A 235 -12.07 -12.56 0.08
N ARG A 236 -12.16 -11.93 -1.10
CA ARG A 236 -13.17 -12.30 -2.07
C ARG A 236 -12.78 -13.60 -2.76
N THR A 237 -13.74 -14.48 -2.98
CA THR A 237 -13.55 -15.71 -3.75
C THR A 237 -14.48 -15.76 -4.97
N LYS A 238 -14.30 -16.76 -5.83
CA LYS A 238 -15.29 -17.10 -6.84
C LYS A 238 -16.54 -17.63 -6.17
N ASP A 239 -17.69 -17.44 -6.80
CA ASP A 239 -18.95 -17.97 -6.27
C ASP A 239 -18.93 -19.50 -6.16
N ILE A 240 -19.79 -20.05 -5.32
CA ILE A 240 -19.87 -21.47 -4.93
C ILE A 240 -20.03 -22.43 -6.11
N HIS A 241 -20.71 -22.01 -7.18
CA HIS A 241 -20.93 -22.80 -8.40
C HIS A 241 -19.72 -22.81 -9.35
N SER A 242 -18.61 -22.19 -8.96
CA SER A 242 -17.39 -22.14 -9.77
C SER A 242 -16.35 -23.16 -9.29
N LYS A 243 -15.43 -23.54 -10.20
CA LYS A 243 -14.22 -24.30 -9.83
C LYS A 243 -13.25 -23.39 -9.06
N GLY A 244 -13.61 -22.98 -7.86
CA GLY A 244 -12.82 -22.12 -6.98
C GLY A 244 -12.50 -22.80 -5.65
N LEU A 245 -11.83 -22.04 -4.76
CA LEU A 245 -11.43 -22.51 -3.43
C LEU A 245 -12.61 -23.02 -2.60
N VAL A 246 -13.78 -22.37 -2.72
CA VAL A 246 -15.01 -22.74 -2.00
C VAL A 246 -15.90 -23.69 -2.78
N GLY A 247 -15.56 -24.07 -4.00
CA GLY A 247 -16.35 -25.07 -4.76
C GLY A 247 -16.33 -26.45 -4.10
N ASN A 248 -17.40 -27.21 -4.29
CA ASN A 248 -17.56 -28.58 -3.77
C ASN A 248 -17.61 -28.70 -2.22
N PHE A 249 -18.10 -27.71 -1.52
CA PHE A 249 -18.59 -27.84 -0.15
C PHE A 249 -20.12 -27.97 -0.19
N ASP A 250 -20.69 -28.55 0.86
CA ASP A 250 -22.14 -28.62 1.01
C ASP A 250 -22.65 -27.27 1.53
N PHE A 251 -23.24 -26.51 0.64
CA PHE A 251 -23.80 -25.20 0.96
C PHE A 251 -25.33 -25.28 1.05
N PRO A 252 -25.95 -24.39 1.87
CA PRO A 252 -27.39 -24.21 1.84
C PRO A 252 -27.86 -23.80 0.45
N ASP A 253 -29.05 -24.29 0.03
CA ASP A 253 -29.72 -23.81 -1.16
C ASP A 253 -30.37 -22.44 -0.89
N SER A 254 -29.53 -21.43 -0.77
CA SER A 254 -29.91 -20.06 -0.43
C SER A 254 -28.99 -19.04 -1.11
N ASP A 255 -29.59 -17.93 -1.53
CA ASP A 255 -28.87 -16.81 -2.11
C ASP A 255 -27.92 -16.10 -1.09
N SER A 256 -28.24 -16.20 0.20
CA SER A 256 -27.46 -15.61 1.28
C SER A 256 -27.24 -16.62 2.39
N PHE A 257 -26.00 -16.73 2.83
CA PHE A 257 -25.65 -17.54 4.00
C PHE A 257 -24.34 -17.05 4.63
N ASP A 258 -24.16 -17.48 5.87
CA ASP A 258 -22.96 -17.27 6.68
C ASP A 258 -22.67 -18.56 7.43
N ILE A 259 -21.70 -19.32 6.96
CA ILE A 259 -21.38 -20.65 7.50
C ILE A 259 -19.88 -20.83 7.69
N THR A 260 -19.51 -21.70 8.61
CA THR A 260 -18.12 -22.12 8.82
C THR A 260 -17.90 -23.51 8.24
N VAL A 261 -16.85 -23.65 7.44
CA VAL A 261 -16.41 -24.89 6.82
C VAL A 261 -15.00 -25.21 7.34
N ASN A 262 -14.82 -26.42 7.83
CA ASN A 262 -13.53 -26.91 8.27
C ASN A 262 -12.84 -27.72 7.17
N VAL A 263 -11.55 -27.46 6.95
CA VAL A 263 -10.78 -28.03 5.84
C VAL A 263 -9.46 -28.59 6.37
N THR A 264 -9.14 -29.81 5.99
CA THR A 264 -7.80 -30.39 6.17
C THR A 264 -7.06 -30.36 4.84
N LEU A 265 -6.01 -29.56 4.75
CA LEU A 265 -5.12 -29.48 3.59
C LEU A 265 -4.12 -30.63 3.62
N VAL A 266 -3.89 -31.24 2.47
CA VAL A 266 -2.92 -32.33 2.27
C VAL A 266 -2.14 -32.09 0.98
N ARG A 267 -0.88 -32.50 0.93
CA ARG A 267 -0.03 -32.46 -0.29
C ARG A 267 0.43 -33.83 -0.75
N SER A 268 -0.27 -34.89 -0.32
CA SER A 268 -0.06 -36.27 -0.74
C SER A 268 -1.40 -36.93 -1.10
N HIS A 269 -1.40 -37.76 -2.14
CA HIS A 269 -2.59 -38.52 -2.56
C HIS A 269 -2.86 -39.76 -1.70
N LYS A 270 -2.02 -40.07 -0.70
CA LYS A 270 -2.19 -41.23 0.16
C LYS A 270 -3.51 -41.11 0.92
N LYS A 271 -4.39 -42.14 0.73
CA LYS A 271 -5.71 -42.18 1.40
C LYS A 271 -5.60 -42.40 2.92
N SER A 272 -4.45 -42.93 3.39
CA SER A 272 -4.17 -43.19 4.81
C SER A 272 -3.97 -41.93 5.67
N ILE A 273 -3.84 -40.74 5.07
CA ILE A 273 -3.72 -39.51 5.83
C ILE A 273 -5.06 -39.24 6.54
N PRO A 274 -5.06 -39.13 7.87
CA PRO A 274 -6.29 -38.94 8.63
C PRO A 274 -6.85 -37.54 8.38
N VAL A 275 -8.17 -37.45 8.26
CA VAL A 275 -8.93 -36.19 8.23
C VAL A 275 -9.91 -36.24 9.40
N LYS A 276 -10.03 -35.19 10.15
CA LYS A 276 -10.95 -35.10 11.28
C LYS A 276 -12.39 -35.23 10.81
N GLU A 277 -13.24 -35.81 11.64
CA GLU A 277 -14.67 -35.86 11.37
C GLU A 277 -15.25 -34.45 11.21
N GLY A 278 -16.08 -34.26 10.20
CA GLY A 278 -16.63 -32.94 9.85
C GLY A 278 -15.68 -32.01 9.07
N PHE A 279 -14.48 -32.48 8.71
CA PHE A 279 -13.54 -31.71 7.89
C PHE A 279 -13.57 -32.20 6.44
N TYR A 280 -13.53 -31.23 5.50
CA TYR A 280 -13.33 -31.52 4.09
C TYR A 280 -11.85 -31.71 3.77
N ARG A 281 -11.49 -32.83 3.13
CA ARG A 281 -10.14 -33.04 2.62
C ARG A 281 -9.92 -32.18 1.37
N ARG A 282 -8.85 -31.39 1.35
CA ARG A 282 -8.42 -30.60 0.20
C ARG A 282 -6.97 -30.91 -0.15
N TYR A 283 -6.78 -31.27 -1.40
CA TYR A 283 -5.45 -31.48 -1.96
C TYR A 283 -4.88 -30.15 -2.51
N VAL A 284 -3.65 -29.84 -2.12
CA VAL A 284 -2.90 -28.68 -2.60
C VAL A 284 -1.85 -29.19 -3.58
N ASP A 285 -2.01 -28.83 -4.85
CA ASP A 285 -1.16 -29.28 -5.95
C ASP A 285 0.31 -28.88 -5.79
N ALA A 286 1.20 -29.56 -6.54
CA ALA A 286 2.63 -29.29 -6.54
C ALA A 286 2.94 -27.85 -6.96
N ASP A 287 2.20 -27.34 -7.97
CA ASP A 287 2.38 -26.00 -8.52
C ASP A 287 1.79 -24.90 -7.64
N ALA A 288 0.97 -25.26 -6.66
CA ALA A 288 0.42 -24.30 -5.70
C ALA A 288 1.41 -24.07 -4.56
N SER A 289 1.76 -22.83 -4.30
CA SER A 289 2.56 -22.46 -3.15
C SER A 289 1.81 -22.78 -1.85
N PHE A 290 2.43 -23.49 -0.95
CA PHE A 290 1.98 -23.68 0.43
C PHE A 290 3.18 -23.97 1.34
N ASP A 291 3.49 -23.03 2.22
CA ASP A 291 4.77 -23.00 2.94
C ASP A 291 4.76 -23.90 4.22
N TYR A 292 3.59 -24.40 4.64
CA TYR A 292 3.42 -25.13 5.90
C TYR A 292 3.35 -26.64 5.75
N ILE A 293 3.28 -27.20 4.54
CA ILE A 293 3.34 -28.62 4.26
C ILE A 293 4.28 -28.88 3.09
N SER A 294 5.29 -29.71 3.26
CA SER A 294 6.15 -30.16 2.17
C SER A 294 5.39 -31.05 1.18
N TYR A 295 5.64 -30.88 -0.12
CA TYR A 295 5.01 -31.71 -1.15
C TYR A 295 5.33 -33.19 -0.96
N GLY A 296 4.29 -34.03 -1.02
CA GLY A 296 4.41 -35.48 -0.82
C GLY A 296 4.49 -35.92 0.66
N SER A 297 4.59 -34.99 1.61
CA SER A 297 4.54 -35.26 3.04
C SER A 297 3.19 -35.86 3.46
N LEU A 298 3.18 -36.50 4.61
CA LEU A 298 1.94 -37.00 5.28
C LEU A 298 1.36 -35.98 6.25
N ASP A 299 2.04 -34.81 6.40
CA ASP A 299 1.57 -33.74 7.26
C ASP A 299 0.29 -33.14 6.73
N THR A 300 -0.48 -32.57 7.64
CA THR A 300 -1.76 -31.93 7.35
C THR A 300 -1.78 -30.53 7.94
N TYR A 301 -2.60 -29.65 7.36
CA TYR A 301 -2.86 -28.32 7.88
C TYR A 301 -4.37 -28.06 7.94
N ASP A 302 -4.88 -27.78 9.12
CA ASP A 302 -6.31 -27.56 9.33
C ASP A 302 -6.65 -26.09 9.28
N LEU A 303 -7.70 -25.75 8.54
CA LEU A 303 -8.27 -24.41 8.41
C LEU A 303 -9.73 -24.40 8.79
N SER A 304 -10.17 -23.38 9.53
CA SER A 304 -11.58 -23.09 9.75
C SER A 304 -11.92 -21.83 8.96
N LEU A 305 -12.77 -21.94 7.97
CA LEU A 305 -13.09 -20.89 7.02
C LEU A 305 -14.55 -20.48 7.16
N ARG A 306 -14.83 -19.24 7.53
CA ARG A 306 -16.16 -18.66 7.49
C ARG A 306 -16.43 -18.14 6.10
N ILE A 307 -17.53 -18.57 5.49
CA ILE A 307 -17.92 -18.22 4.13
C ILE A 307 -19.23 -17.43 4.19
N VAL A 308 -19.17 -16.18 3.73
CA VAL A 308 -20.31 -15.26 3.71
C VAL A 308 -20.68 -14.98 2.26
N ARG A 309 -21.91 -15.33 1.87
CA ARG A 309 -22.44 -15.11 0.52
C ARG A 309 -23.65 -14.19 0.58
N PHE A 310 -23.74 -13.23 -0.36
CA PHE A 310 -24.88 -12.32 -0.46
C PHE A 310 -25.05 -11.81 -1.91
N PRO A 311 -26.28 -11.45 -2.33
CA PRO A 311 -26.53 -10.88 -3.64
C PRO A 311 -26.01 -9.44 -3.75
N ILE A 312 -25.46 -9.08 -4.91
CA ILE A 312 -25.03 -7.71 -5.28
C ILE A 312 -25.96 -7.10 -6.35
N SER A 313 -26.47 -7.92 -7.26
CA SER A 313 -27.45 -7.55 -8.27
C SER A 313 -28.18 -8.83 -8.73
N ASP A 314 -29.20 -8.71 -9.57
CA ASP A 314 -29.93 -9.85 -10.09
C ASP A 314 -29.00 -10.90 -10.71
N GLY A 315 -29.00 -12.11 -10.15
CA GLY A 315 -28.18 -13.23 -10.58
C GLY A 315 -26.67 -13.09 -10.31
N SER A 316 -26.23 -12.05 -9.58
CA SER A 316 -24.83 -11.85 -9.22
C SER A 316 -24.62 -11.86 -7.72
N PHE A 317 -23.66 -12.65 -7.27
CA PHE A 317 -23.35 -12.83 -5.85
C PHE A 317 -21.93 -12.43 -5.53
N GLU A 318 -21.72 -11.95 -4.31
CA GLU A 318 -20.40 -11.80 -3.70
C GLU A 318 -20.20 -12.88 -2.66
N CYS A 319 -19.08 -13.59 -2.78
CA CYS A 319 -18.69 -14.65 -1.86
C CYS A 319 -17.36 -14.27 -1.21
N LEU A 320 -17.35 -14.19 0.11
CA LEU A 320 -16.21 -13.77 0.93
C LEU A 320 -15.79 -14.92 1.83
N VAL A 321 -14.49 -15.09 2.01
CA VAL A 321 -13.88 -16.05 2.94
C VAL A 321 -13.11 -15.28 4.00
N THR A 322 -13.31 -15.65 5.28
CA THR A 322 -12.71 -14.96 6.41
C THR A 322 -12.52 -15.91 7.62
N ASN A 323 -11.70 -15.51 8.57
CA ASN A 323 -11.63 -16.09 9.92
C ASN A 323 -12.10 -15.10 11.00
N LEU A 324 -12.77 -14.00 10.60
CA LEU A 324 -13.33 -13.02 11.55
C LEU A 324 -14.45 -13.64 12.39
N PRO A 325 -14.48 -13.38 13.71
CA PRO A 325 -15.50 -13.95 14.60
C PRO A 325 -16.90 -13.39 14.25
N PRO A 326 -17.93 -14.24 14.14
CA PRO A 326 -19.26 -13.81 13.75
C PRO A 326 -19.92 -12.86 14.76
N ASP A 327 -19.64 -13.01 16.04
CA ASP A 327 -20.21 -12.16 17.11
C ASP A 327 -19.72 -10.70 17.01
N GLU A 328 -18.46 -10.47 16.58
CA GLU A 328 -17.93 -9.13 16.38
C GLU A 328 -18.23 -8.58 14.97
N PHE A 329 -18.35 -9.45 13.97
CA PHE A 329 -18.53 -9.09 12.56
C PHE A 329 -19.72 -9.84 11.94
N PRO A 330 -20.97 -9.40 12.17
CA PRO A 330 -22.12 -9.96 11.46
C PRO A 330 -22.01 -9.71 9.94
N PRO A 331 -22.77 -10.43 9.08
CA PRO A 331 -22.66 -10.36 7.61
C PRO A 331 -22.72 -8.95 7.03
N GLU A 332 -23.54 -8.08 7.61
CA GLU A 332 -23.67 -6.68 7.17
C GLU A 332 -22.35 -5.89 7.38
N HIS A 333 -21.64 -6.16 8.48
CA HIS A 333 -20.34 -5.55 8.75
C HIS A 333 -19.28 -6.10 7.80
N ILE A 334 -19.29 -7.39 7.51
CA ILE A 334 -18.37 -8.03 6.53
C ILE A 334 -18.55 -7.37 5.16
N LYS A 335 -19.79 -7.18 4.69
CA LYS A 335 -20.10 -6.51 3.42
C LYS A 335 -19.55 -5.07 3.38
N LEU A 336 -19.79 -4.29 4.43
CA LEU A 336 -19.31 -2.91 4.54
C LEU A 336 -17.78 -2.86 4.58
N LEU A 337 -17.16 -3.73 5.37
CA LEU A 337 -15.71 -3.81 5.51
C LEU A 337 -15.04 -4.16 4.17
N TYR A 338 -15.58 -5.14 3.45
CA TYR A 338 -15.04 -5.50 2.15
C TYR A 338 -15.21 -4.35 1.13
N SER A 339 -16.32 -3.65 1.15
CA SER A 339 -16.53 -2.48 0.26
C SER A 339 -15.51 -1.37 0.48
N ALA A 340 -15.02 -1.19 1.71
CA ALA A 340 -14.02 -0.20 2.03
C ALA A 340 -12.64 -0.48 1.39
N ARG A 341 -12.35 -1.71 0.97
CA ARG A 341 -11.13 -2.09 0.24
C ARG A 341 -10.86 -1.16 -0.96
N TRP A 342 -11.90 -0.70 -1.65
CA TRP A 342 -11.74 0.19 -2.80
C TRP A 342 -10.98 1.50 -2.51
N ALA A 343 -10.79 1.86 -1.25
CA ALA A 343 -10.02 3.03 -0.87
C ALA A 343 -8.55 2.94 -1.32
N ILE A 344 -7.96 1.74 -1.39
CA ILE A 344 -6.58 1.54 -1.88
C ILE A 344 -6.45 1.95 -3.36
N GLU A 345 -7.44 1.66 -4.20
CA GLU A 345 -7.43 2.08 -5.61
C GLU A 345 -7.46 3.62 -5.73
N GLY A 346 -8.23 4.27 -4.85
CA GLY A 346 -8.24 5.72 -4.71
C GLY A 346 -6.89 6.28 -4.25
N SER A 347 -6.23 5.59 -3.33
CA SER A 347 -4.90 5.98 -2.82
C SER A 347 -3.82 5.84 -3.89
N PHE A 348 -3.81 4.78 -4.70
CA PHE A 348 -2.91 4.66 -5.85
C PHE A 348 -3.10 5.78 -6.87
N ARG A 349 -4.35 6.25 -7.08
CA ARG A 349 -4.61 7.41 -7.94
C ARG A 349 -3.97 8.67 -7.38
N LYS A 350 -4.11 8.94 -6.08
CA LYS A 350 -3.44 10.06 -5.41
C LYS A 350 -1.91 9.94 -5.50
N LEU A 351 -1.37 8.74 -5.23
CA LEU A 351 0.06 8.46 -5.30
C LEU A 351 0.63 8.70 -6.70
N LYS A 352 -0.06 8.21 -7.74
CA LYS A 352 0.35 8.36 -9.15
C LYS A 352 0.32 9.81 -9.62
N TYR A 353 -0.78 10.50 -9.38
CA TYR A 353 -1.05 11.79 -10.04
C TYR A 353 -0.84 12.99 -9.14
N THR A 354 -1.17 12.91 -7.85
CA THR A 354 -1.03 14.05 -6.94
C THR A 354 0.37 14.11 -6.32
N ILE A 355 0.85 13.01 -5.80
CA ILE A 355 2.22 12.91 -5.27
C ILE A 355 3.24 12.87 -6.42
N GLY A 356 2.82 12.42 -7.60
CA GLY A 356 3.60 12.48 -8.83
C GLY A 356 4.44 11.23 -9.09
N LEU A 357 4.01 10.05 -8.63
CA LEU A 357 4.73 8.80 -8.89
C LEU A 357 4.78 8.42 -10.38
N SER A 358 3.82 8.89 -11.20
CA SER A 358 3.88 8.68 -12.66
C SER A 358 4.93 9.57 -13.36
N ASN A 359 5.57 10.49 -12.66
CA ASN A 359 6.51 11.47 -13.21
C ASN A 359 7.91 11.24 -12.65
N PHE A 360 8.60 10.24 -13.12
CA PHE A 360 9.96 9.94 -12.69
C PHE A 360 10.99 10.92 -13.26
N HIS A 361 12.03 11.24 -12.44
CA HIS A 361 13.17 12.07 -12.87
C HIS A 361 14.32 11.23 -13.44
N ALA A 362 14.22 9.92 -13.34
CA ALA A 362 15.29 8.99 -13.62
C ALA A 362 14.91 7.95 -14.68
N TYR A 363 15.95 7.31 -15.22
CA TYR A 363 15.84 6.24 -16.22
C TYR A 363 16.35 4.88 -15.71
N LYS A 364 17.19 4.86 -14.67
CA LYS A 364 17.75 3.61 -14.10
C LYS A 364 16.78 3.03 -13.09
N PRO A 365 16.54 1.70 -13.11
CA PRO A 365 15.64 1.03 -12.18
C PRO A 365 15.92 1.33 -10.70
N GLU A 366 17.20 1.37 -10.29
CA GLU A 366 17.60 1.68 -8.91
C GLU A 366 17.14 3.07 -8.48
N TYR A 367 17.23 4.05 -9.39
CA TYR A 367 16.78 5.41 -9.11
C TYR A 367 15.25 5.52 -9.14
N ILE A 368 14.59 4.75 -10.01
CA ILE A 368 13.13 4.64 -10.01
C ILE A 368 12.64 4.05 -8.66
N LYS A 369 13.30 3.00 -8.13
CA LYS A 369 12.99 2.45 -6.81
C LYS A 369 13.17 3.50 -5.70
N GLN A 370 14.25 4.29 -5.73
CA GLN A 370 14.42 5.41 -4.78
C GLN A 370 13.25 6.39 -4.85
N GLU A 371 12.81 6.77 -6.05
CA GLU A 371 11.68 7.69 -6.21
C GLU A 371 10.36 7.06 -5.74
N ILE A 372 10.12 5.77 -5.96
CA ILE A 372 8.92 5.08 -5.46
C ILE A 372 8.87 5.15 -3.93
N TRP A 373 9.95 4.76 -3.25
CA TRP A 373 10.04 4.83 -1.78
C TRP A 373 9.86 6.26 -1.27
N ALA A 374 10.52 7.22 -1.89
CA ALA A 374 10.40 8.63 -1.55
C ALA A 374 8.95 9.15 -1.68
N LYS A 375 8.23 8.74 -2.73
CA LYS A 375 6.82 9.10 -2.95
C LYS A 375 5.87 8.42 -1.96
N LEU A 376 6.15 7.19 -1.53
CA LEU A 376 5.41 6.51 -0.47
C LEU A 376 5.58 7.24 0.87
N ILE A 377 6.79 7.67 1.22
CA ILE A 377 7.06 8.48 2.41
C ILE A 377 6.30 9.80 2.34
N ALA A 378 6.39 10.52 1.22
CA ALA A 378 5.68 11.79 1.01
C ALA A 378 4.16 11.64 1.08
N TYR A 379 3.60 10.53 0.56
CA TYR A 379 2.19 10.19 0.66
C TYR A 379 1.78 10.01 2.12
N ASN A 380 2.49 9.15 2.86
CA ASN A 380 2.18 8.84 4.26
C ASN A 380 2.28 10.08 5.15
N MET A 381 3.29 10.93 4.93
CA MET A 381 3.43 12.19 5.65
C MET A 381 2.26 13.14 5.33
N THR A 382 1.85 13.24 4.06
CA THR A 382 0.72 14.07 3.65
C THR A 382 -0.58 13.61 4.32
N GLU A 383 -0.88 12.30 4.31
CA GLU A 383 -2.08 11.75 4.97
C GLU A 383 -1.99 11.88 6.49
N ALA A 384 -0.79 11.75 7.09
CA ALA A 384 -0.60 11.99 8.53
C ALA A 384 -0.98 13.43 8.90
N LEU A 385 -0.51 14.43 8.15
CA LEU A 385 -0.90 15.83 8.36
C LEU A 385 -2.40 16.09 8.13
N VAL A 386 -2.99 15.46 7.10
CA VAL A 386 -4.44 15.51 6.84
C VAL A 386 -5.23 14.93 7.99
N ASN A 387 -4.76 13.82 8.59
CA ASN A 387 -5.41 13.17 9.73
C ASN A 387 -5.43 14.02 11.01
N LEU A 388 -4.47 14.93 11.19
CA LEU A 388 -4.47 15.89 12.30
C LEU A 388 -5.52 17.01 12.13
N THR A 389 -6.02 17.18 10.91
CA THR A 389 -6.94 18.29 10.61
C THR A 389 -8.35 17.94 11.02
N VAL A 390 -8.76 18.38 12.22
CA VAL A 390 -10.15 18.25 12.68
C VAL A 390 -11.02 19.25 11.91
N ILE A 391 -11.96 18.73 11.13
CA ILE A 391 -12.95 19.55 10.43
C ILE A 391 -14.19 19.63 11.30
N LYS A 392 -14.48 20.81 11.84
CA LYS A 392 -15.74 21.06 12.54
C LYS A 392 -16.87 21.10 11.52
N HIS A 393 -17.72 20.10 11.53
CA HIS A 393 -18.96 20.10 10.74
C HIS A 393 -19.99 20.98 11.43
N GLY A 394 -20.14 22.22 10.98
CA GLY A 394 -21.28 23.07 11.34
C GLY A 394 -22.54 22.70 10.56
N GLN A 395 -23.63 23.48 10.72
CA GLN A 395 -24.85 23.35 9.89
C GLN A 395 -24.58 23.80 8.45
N THR A 396 -23.72 23.06 7.74
CA THR A 396 -23.38 23.34 6.34
C THR A 396 -24.09 22.38 5.41
N LYS A 397 -24.45 22.84 4.20
CA LYS A 397 -25.12 22.03 3.15
C LYS A 397 -24.32 20.78 2.77
N HIS A 398 -22.99 20.77 2.94
CA HIS A 398 -22.09 19.70 2.51
C HIS A 398 -21.16 19.31 3.64
N VAL A 399 -20.75 18.04 3.63
CA VAL A 399 -19.60 17.55 4.39
C VAL A 399 -18.33 17.92 3.63
N TYR A 400 -17.31 18.38 4.33
CA TYR A 400 -16.05 18.83 3.75
C TYR A 400 -14.92 17.87 4.11
N LYS A 401 -13.91 17.80 3.25
CA LYS A 401 -12.63 17.12 3.49
C LYS A 401 -11.48 18.02 3.06
N VAL A 402 -10.29 17.79 3.60
CA VAL A 402 -9.07 18.50 3.18
C VAL A 402 -8.80 18.23 1.68
N ASN A 403 -8.42 19.25 0.95
CA ASN A 403 -7.94 19.12 -0.42
C ASN A 403 -6.56 18.46 -0.41
N PHE A 404 -6.50 17.18 -0.78
CA PHE A 404 -5.26 16.40 -0.73
C PHE A 404 -4.15 16.97 -1.63
N SER A 405 -4.48 17.60 -2.75
CA SER A 405 -3.46 18.22 -3.62
C SER A 405 -2.80 19.43 -2.96
N MET A 406 -3.59 20.26 -2.27
CA MET A 406 -3.06 21.37 -1.47
C MET A 406 -2.27 20.85 -0.26
N ALA A 407 -2.78 19.81 0.42
CA ALA A 407 -2.05 19.20 1.53
C ALA A 407 -0.68 18.66 1.09
N ALA A 408 -0.59 18.01 -0.07
CA ALA A 408 0.69 17.53 -0.61
C ALA A 408 1.64 18.68 -0.96
N HIS A 409 1.13 19.81 -1.42
CA HIS A 409 1.93 21.02 -1.68
C HIS A 409 2.45 21.63 -0.37
N ILE A 410 1.58 21.81 0.61
CA ILE A 410 1.93 22.34 1.94
C ILE A 410 2.95 21.40 2.63
N CYS A 411 2.75 20.08 2.56
CA CYS A 411 3.67 19.10 3.11
C CYS A 411 5.07 19.22 2.50
N ARG A 412 5.19 19.38 1.18
CA ARG A 412 6.49 19.58 0.51
C ARG A 412 7.19 20.86 0.97
N ALA A 413 6.46 21.96 1.09
CA ALA A 413 7.00 23.20 1.61
C ALA A 413 7.48 23.03 3.07
N PHE A 414 6.68 22.40 3.90
CA PHE A 414 7.01 22.11 5.29
C PHE A 414 8.28 21.25 5.46
N LEU A 415 8.51 20.27 4.56
CA LEU A 415 9.71 19.46 4.54
C LEU A 415 10.97 20.23 4.10
N ARG A 416 10.82 21.22 3.22
CA ARG A 416 11.92 22.02 2.69
C ARG A 416 12.43 23.06 3.67
N LEU A 417 11.59 23.54 4.57
CA LEU A 417 11.99 24.53 5.57
C LEU A 417 12.92 23.91 6.61
N ALA A 418 14.18 24.22 6.47
CA ALA A 418 15.25 23.75 7.37
C ALA A 418 15.48 24.67 8.59
N THR A 419 14.83 25.86 8.67
CA THR A 419 15.15 26.90 9.64
C THR A 419 13.95 27.30 10.48
N GLU A 420 14.24 27.74 11.71
CA GLU A 420 13.28 28.26 12.70
C GLU A 420 12.75 29.66 12.33
N GLU A 421 13.28 30.28 11.29
CA GLU A 421 12.86 31.59 10.80
C GLU A 421 11.59 31.45 9.94
N ASP A 422 10.49 31.89 10.43
CA ASP A 422 9.13 31.85 9.85
C ASP A 422 8.56 30.45 9.61
N PRO A 423 8.12 29.73 10.68
CA PRO A 423 7.48 28.45 10.52
C PRO A 423 6.16 28.58 9.75
N ILE A 424 5.96 27.70 8.77
CA ILE A 424 4.66 27.60 8.06
C ILE A 424 3.61 27.16 9.05
N ASP A 425 2.52 27.91 9.18
CA ASP A 425 1.33 27.46 9.92
C ASP A 425 0.56 26.40 9.10
N VAL A 426 1.12 25.17 9.12
CA VAL A 426 0.62 24.02 8.37
C VAL A 426 -0.87 23.76 8.68
N MET A 427 -1.22 23.82 9.98
CA MET A 427 -2.58 23.46 10.41
C MET A 427 -3.62 24.49 9.98
N SER A 428 -3.31 25.78 10.04
CA SER A 428 -4.19 26.82 9.55
C SER A 428 -4.37 26.79 8.04
N LEU A 429 -3.29 26.50 7.28
CA LEU A 429 -3.37 26.32 5.84
C LEU A 429 -4.26 25.13 5.47
N LEU A 430 -4.05 23.96 6.07
CA LEU A 430 -4.86 22.77 5.80
C LEU A 430 -6.35 22.97 6.11
N ARG A 431 -6.67 23.71 7.20
CA ARG A 431 -8.05 24.03 7.57
C ARG A 431 -8.75 24.99 6.60
N LYS A 432 -8.01 25.80 5.87
CA LYS A 432 -8.56 26.69 4.83
C LYS A 432 -8.79 25.97 3.52
N GLU A 433 -8.02 24.93 3.23
CA GLU A 433 -8.04 24.21 1.95
C GLU A 433 -8.99 23.01 1.99
N LEU A 434 -10.32 23.31 2.09
CA LEU A 434 -11.37 22.30 2.15
C LEU A 434 -12.13 22.20 0.83
N ILE A 435 -12.55 20.97 0.48
CA ILE A 435 -13.40 20.69 -0.66
C ILE A 435 -14.67 19.94 -0.22
N PRO A 436 -15.86 20.24 -0.82
CA PRO A 436 -17.09 19.53 -0.47
C PRO A 436 -17.09 18.11 -1.00
N ILE A 437 -17.60 17.17 -0.18
CA ILE A 437 -17.91 15.81 -0.60
C ILE A 437 -19.27 15.82 -1.27
N ARG A 438 -19.31 15.52 -2.57
CA ARG A 438 -20.55 15.45 -3.36
C ARG A 438 -20.95 14.00 -3.53
N LYS A 439 -21.92 13.52 -2.75
CA LYS A 439 -22.34 12.12 -2.69
C LYS A 439 -22.93 11.59 -4.02
N GLU A 440 -23.59 12.44 -4.79
CA GLU A 440 -24.35 12.07 -5.98
C GLU A 440 -23.53 12.09 -7.29
N ARG A 441 -22.25 12.45 -7.24
CA ARG A 441 -21.41 12.58 -8.42
C ARG A 441 -20.86 11.20 -8.84
N GLN A 442 -21.71 10.37 -9.42
CA GLN A 442 -21.32 9.13 -10.08
C GLN A 442 -21.04 9.43 -11.56
N TYR A 443 -19.81 9.12 -12.00
CA TYR A 443 -19.51 9.08 -13.42
C TYR A 443 -19.61 7.63 -13.87
N PRO A 444 -20.63 7.27 -14.72
CA PRO A 444 -20.67 5.94 -15.29
C PRO A 444 -19.36 5.70 -16.02
N ARG A 445 -18.72 4.56 -15.75
CA ARG A 445 -17.57 4.12 -16.54
C ARG A 445 -18.09 3.89 -17.95
N LEU A 446 -17.67 4.69 -18.92
CA LEU A 446 -17.85 4.36 -20.31
C LEU A 446 -17.20 2.99 -20.52
N GLN A 447 -18.04 1.96 -20.79
CA GLN A 447 -17.58 0.67 -21.26
C GLN A 447 -17.10 0.88 -22.71
N THR A 448 -15.96 1.51 -22.87
CA THR A 448 -15.28 1.52 -24.16
C THR A 448 -14.84 0.10 -24.43
N ALA A 449 -15.48 -0.53 -25.40
CA ALA A 449 -15.04 -1.77 -25.99
C ALA A 449 -13.51 -1.73 -26.16
N HIS A 450 -12.85 -2.82 -25.82
CA HIS A 450 -11.45 -3.20 -25.87
C HIS A 450 -10.47 -2.38 -26.76
N PHE A 451 -10.63 -1.08 -26.89
CA PHE A 451 -9.61 -0.22 -27.44
C PHE A 451 -8.45 -0.15 -26.45
N ARG A 452 -7.31 -0.74 -26.82
CA ARG A 452 -6.04 -0.54 -26.13
C ARG A 452 -5.86 0.96 -25.94
N LYS A 453 -6.02 1.45 -24.70
CA LYS A 453 -5.77 2.86 -24.40
C LYS A 453 -4.32 3.15 -24.81
N PRO A 454 -4.09 4.16 -25.66
CA PRO A 454 -2.72 4.55 -25.98
C PRO A 454 -2.01 4.85 -24.67
N ARG A 455 -0.81 4.28 -24.48
CA ARG A 455 0.00 4.49 -23.30
C ARG A 455 0.64 5.85 -23.44
N TYR A 456 0.12 6.84 -22.72
CA TYR A 456 0.70 8.17 -22.65
C TYR A 456 1.84 8.13 -21.63
N PHE A 457 3.04 8.39 -22.10
CA PHE A 457 4.14 8.76 -21.24
C PHE A 457 4.02 10.22 -20.92
N ILE A 458 3.93 10.56 -19.65
CA ILE A 458 3.96 11.95 -19.23
C ILE A 458 5.42 12.36 -19.17
N TYR A 459 5.87 13.09 -20.19
CA TYR A 459 7.18 13.71 -20.16
C TYR A 459 7.15 14.89 -19.20
N ARG A 460 8.18 15.02 -18.38
CA ARG A 460 8.45 16.29 -17.71
C ARG A 460 9.08 17.23 -18.72
N ALA A 461 8.62 18.48 -18.72
CA ALA A 461 9.35 19.54 -19.39
C ALA A 461 10.76 19.61 -18.78
N ALA A 462 11.78 19.66 -19.63
CA ALA A 462 13.17 19.73 -19.23
C ALA A 462 13.48 21.02 -18.45
#